data_2d41cce3be6214f48b1b527388e32481
#
_entry.id   2d41cce3be6214f48b1b527388e32481
#
_cell.length_a   1.000
_cell.length_b   1.000
_cell.length_c   1.000
_cell.angle_alpha   90.00
_cell.angle_beta   90.00
_cell.angle_gamma   90.00
#
_symmetry.space_group_name_H-M   'P 1'
#
loop_
_entity.id
_entity.type
_entity.pdbx_description
1 polymer ?
#
loop_
_entity_poly.entity_id
_entity_poly.type
_entity_poly.pdbx_seq_one_letter_code
_entity_poly.pdbx_strand_id
1 'polypeptide(L)'
;MANLLENANPEQLSAITHREGPLMIVAGAGTGKTSVITQRIAWLIEQGLATPENILALTFTDKAAGEMEERVDLLLPFGYANLQISTFHAFAEMTLREWGVEIGLAKDFTLLAELDAWLLTRQHWDRFQLNYYKPMGNPTKYLRGLLSHFSRAKDAAITPAMYRDFVTQKERDMPANPTAEEQDELVRAKELAGAYETYQAILQENDACDFGDLMVYLLELLRRRPRALNAIRERFTYVLVDEFQDTNQAQYEIVKLVAAPKNNLTI
;
A
#
# COMPACT_ATOMS: atom_id res chain seq x y z
N MET A 1 -25.26 23.31 15.06
CA MET A 1 -24.65 21.95 15.05
C MET A 1 -25.57 21.10 14.19
N ALA A 2 -25.08 20.60 13.06
CA ALA A 2 -25.82 19.57 12.33
C ALA A 2 -25.93 18.37 13.28
N ASN A 3 -27.12 17.79 13.38
CA ASN A 3 -27.31 16.65 14.28
C ASN A 3 -26.70 15.41 13.62
N LEU A 4 -25.40 15.21 13.85
CA LEU A 4 -24.57 14.14 13.25
C LEU A 4 -25.22 12.77 13.31
N LEU A 5 -26.13 12.55 14.26
CA LEU A 5 -26.70 11.25 14.59
C LEU A 5 -28.18 11.12 14.23
N GLU A 6 -28.80 12.19 13.71
CA GLU A 6 -30.28 12.29 13.55
C GLU A 6 -30.88 11.25 12.60
N ASN A 7 -30.08 10.76 11.61
CA ASN A 7 -30.55 9.81 10.61
C ASN A 7 -29.86 8.44 10.72
N ALA A 8 -29.08 8.21 11.79
CA ALA A 8 -28.39 6.93 11.97
C ALA A 8 -29.31 5.89 12.63
N ASN A 9 -29.36 4.69 12.07
CA ASN A 9 -30.02 3.56 12.73
C ASN A 9 -29.20 3.07 13.95
N PRO A 10 -29.74 2.21 14.82
CA PRO A 10 -29.05 1.79 16.05
C PRO A 10 -27.67 1.15 15.80
N GLU A 11 -27.51 0.38 14.74
CA GLU A 11 -26.25 -0.26 14.36
C GLU A 11 -25.23 0.76 13.88
N GLN A 12 -25.65 1.70 13.03
CA GLN A 12 -24.84 2.82 12.57
C GLN A 12 -24.42 3.72 13.75
N LEU A 13 -25.37 4.02 14.66
CA LEU A 13 -25.08 4.80 15.86
C LEU A 13 -24.02 4.12 16.73
N SER A 14 -24.13 2.83 16.94
CA SER A 14 -23.13 2.05 17.69
C SER A 14 -21.73 2.14 17.04
N ALA A 15 -21.66 2.05 15.71
CA ALA A 15 -20.39 2.16 14.99
C ALA A 15 -19.81 3.59 15.03
N ILE A 16 -20.63 4.62 14.86
CA ILE A 16 -20.21 6.03 14.89
C ILE A 16 -19.67 6.39 16.28
N THR A 17 -20.36 5.96 17.35
CA THR A 17 -20.02 6.32 18.74
C THR A 17 -19.05 5.37 19.43
N HIS A 18 -18.50 4.39 18.73
CA HIS A 18 -17.45 3.52 19.25
C HIS A 18 -16.18 4.33 19.57
N ARG A 19 -15.69 4.26 20.81
CA ARG A 19 -14.59 5.14 21.26
C ARG A 19 -13.22 4.61 20.91
N GLU A 20 -12.83 3.49 21.50
CA GLU A 20 -11.47 2.96 21.43
C GLU A 20 -11.48 1.48 21.07
N GLY A 21 -10.36 1.01 20.52
CA GLY A 21 -10.17 -0.37 20.10
C GLY A 21 -10.64 -0.65 18.65
N PRO A 22 -10.50 -1.89 18.20
CA PRO A 22 -10.83 -2.27 16.83
C PRO A 22 -12.34 -2.29 16.60
N LEU A 23 -12.76 -1.74 15.46
CA LEU A 23 -14.13 -1.74 14.99
C LEU A 23 -14.18 -2.30 13.56
N MET A 24 -14.98 -3.35 13.35
CA MET A 24 -15.27 -3.85 12.01
C MET A 24 -16.72 -3.55 11.66
N ILE A 25 -16.94 -2.89 10.52
CA ILE A 25 -18.26 -2.55 9.98
C ILE A 25 -18.55 -3.48 8.80
N VAL A 26 -19.41 -4.46 9.01
CA VAL A 26 -19.83 -5.39 7.95
C VAL A 26 -21.18 -4.94 7.41
N ALA A 27 -21.20 -4.49 6.17
CA ALA A 27 -22.41 -3.94 5.57
C ALA A 27 -22.44 -4.15 4.05
N GLY A 28 -23.61 -4.36 3.48
CA GLY A 28 -23.80 -4.52 2.05
C GLY A 28 -23.49 -3.25 1.24
N ALA A 29 -23.44 -3.38 -0.08
CA ALA A 29 -23.30 -2.23 -0.95
C ALA A 29 -24.51 -1.29 -0.80
N GLY A 30 -24.29 0.04 -0.77
CA GLY A 30 -25.33 1.05 -0.67
C GLY A 30 -25.96 1.22 0.72
N THR A 31 -25.50 0.54 1.76
CA THR A 31 -26.02 0.66 3.13
C THR A 31 -25.45 1.84 3.91
N GLY A 32 -24.58 2.64 3.30
CA GLY A 32 -24.03 3.84 3.90
C GLY A 32 -22.72 3.67 4.67
N LYS A 33 -21.90 2.63 4.37
CA LYS A 33 -20.58 2.43 5.01
C LYS A 33 -19.74 3.71 5.07
N THR A 34 -19.51 4.34 3.92
CA THR A 34 -18.73 5.58 3.84
C THR A 34 -19.36 6.71 4.64
N SER A 35 -20.70 6.79 4.70
CA SER A 35 -21.41 7.76 5.55
C SER A 35 -21.16 7.51 7.04
N VAL A 36 -21.14 6.25 7.47
CA VAL A 36 -20.81 5.89 8.86
C VAL A 36 -19.36 6.28 9.19
N ILE A 37 -18.42 6.01 8.28
CA ILE A 37 -17.00 6.39 8.47
C ILE A 37 -16.86 7.91 8.59
N THR A 38 -17.47 8.70 7.70
CA THR A 38 -17.39 10.16 7.72
C THR A 38 -18.05 10.76 8.97
N GLN A 39 -19.21 10.24 9.37
CA GLN A 39 -19.89 10.64 10.61
C GLN A 39 -19.05 10.26 11.84
N ARG A 40 -18.38 9.11 11.83
CA ARG A 40 -17.49 8.70 12.91
C ARG A 40 -16.28 9.64 13.04
N ILE A 41 -15.65 10.03 11.93
CA ILE A 41 -14.56 11.01 11.92
C ILE A 41 -15.03 12.30 12.57
N ALA A 42 -16.16 12.84 12.10
CA ALA A 42 -16.72 14.08 12.65
C ALA A 42 -17.06 13.95 14.14
N TRP A 43 -17.65 12.83 14.54
CA TRP A 43 -18.00 12.56 15.93
C TRP A 43 -16.77 12.47 16.85
N LEU A 44 -15.70 11.78 16.43
CA LEU A 44 -14.45 11.71 17.20
C LEU A 44 -13.86 13.10 17.46
N ILE A 45 -13.90 13.97 16.47
CA ILE A 45 -13.42 15.36 16.57
C ILE A 45 -14.34 16.18 17.48
N GLU A 46 -15.66 16.11 17.27
CA GLU A 46 -16.65 16.86 18.07
C GLU A 46 -16.61 16.48 19.55
N GLN A 47 -16.36 15.21 19.86
CA GLN A 47 -16.23 14.74 21.25
C GLN A 47 -14.86 15.04 21.88
N GLY A 48 -13.92 15.63 21.13
CA GLY A 48 -12.56 15.91 21.60
C GLY A 48 -11.73 14.64 21.87
N LEU A 49 -12.11 13.51 21.28
CA LEU A 49 -11.36 12.23 21.39
C LEU A 49 -10.14 12.20 20.47
N ALA A 50 -10.19 12.95 19.37
CA ALA A 50 -9.09 13.15 18.45
C ALA A 50 -9.11 14.58 17.89
N THR A 51 -7.94 15.11 17.56
CA THR A 51 -7.83 16.27 16.66
C THR A 51 -7.79 15.78 15.21
N PRO A 52 -8.09 16.63 14.22
CA PRO A 52 -8.03 16.24 12.80
C PRO A 52 -6.70 15.61 12.42
N GLU A 53 -5.59 16.15 12.93
CA GLU A 53 -4.22 15.68 12.65
C GLU A 53 -3.94 14.28 13.22
N ASN A 54 -4.76 13.80 14.17
CA ASN A 54 -4.63 12.50 14.80
C ASN A 54 -5.42 11.39 14.10
N ILE A 55 -6.12 11.72 13.03
CA ILE A 55 -6.95 10.78 12.27
C ILE A 55 -6.30 10.52 10.91
N LEU A 56 -6.09 9.25 10.59
CA LEU A 56 -5.71 8.76 9.28
C LEU A 56 -6.87 8.00 8.67
N ALA A 57 -7.45 8.51 7.58
CA ALA A 57 -8.47 7.83 6.82
C ALA A 57 -7.90 7.42 5.45
N LEU A 58 -7.91 6.12 5.16
CA LEU A 58 -7.36 5.54 3.94
C LEU A 58 -8.47 5.02 3.04
N THR A 59 -8.35 5.33 1.75
CA THR A 59 -9.25 4.88 0.68
C THR A 59 -8.46 4.28 -0.49
N PHE A 60 -9.16 3.75 -1.49
CA PHE A 60 -8.52 3.14 -2.66
C PHE A 60 -8.31 4.10 -3.83
N THR A 61 -9.13 5.15 -3.95
CA THR A 61 -9.06 6.08 -5.08
C THR A 61 -9.05 7.52 -4.61
N ASP A 62 -8.38 8.39 -5.35
CA ASP A 62 -8.34 9.83 -5.06
C ASP A 62 -9.74 10.45 -5.11
N LYS A 63 -10.62 9.92 -5.97
CA LYS A 63 -12.03 10.33 -6.01
C LYS A 63 -12.73 10.00 -4.69
N ALA A 64 -12.54 8.79 -4.15
CA ALA A 64 -13.15 8.41 -2.87
C ALA A 64 -12.58 9.23 -1.70
N ALA A 65 -11.28 9.55 -1.74
CA ALA A 65 -10.66 10.42 -0.75
C ALA A 65 -11.29 11.83 -0.77
N GLY A 66 -11.41 12.45 -1.96
CA GLY A 66 -12.06 13.75 -2.11
C GLY A 66 -13.53 13.75 -1.71
N GLU A 67 -14.31 12.74 -2.10
CA GLU A 67 -15.71 12.61 -1.66
C GLU A 67 -15.85 12.43 -0.13
N MET A 68 -14.92 11.73 0.49
CA MET A 68 -14.88 11.56 1.95
C MET A 68 -14.55 12.89 2.64
N GLU A 69 -13.56 13.61 2.14
CA GLU A 69 -13.15 14.93 2.65
C GLU A 69 -14.31 15.93 2.57
N GLU A 70 -14.94 16.07 1.41
CA GLU A 70 -16.13 16.93 1.23
C GLU A 70 -17.24 16.61 2.22
N ARG A 71 -17.53 15.32 2.46
CA ARG A 71 -18.55 14.90 3.41
C ARG A 71 -18.20 15.23 4.85
N VAL A 72 -16.93 15.06 5.23
CA VAL A 72 -16.47 15.42 6.59
C VAL A 72 -16.54 16.93 6.78
N ASP A 73 -16.13 17.72 5.79
CA ASP A 73 -16.17 19.18 5.83
C ASP A 73 -17.61 19.73 6.02
N LEU A 74 -18.61 19.06 5.39
CA LEU A 74 -20.02 19.42 5.57
C LEU A 74 -20.55 19.12 6.97
N LEU A 75 -19.95 18.13 7.66
CA LEU A 75 -20.35 17.71 9.00
C LEU A 75 -19.70 18.54 10.11
N LEU A 76 -18.53 19.11 9.85
CA LEU A 76 -17.76 19.88 10.83
C LEU A 76 -17.97 21.39 10.64
N PRO A 77 -18.28 22.17 11.69
CA PRO A 77 -18.40 23.62 11.59
C PRO A 77 -17.02 24.25 11.36
N PHE A 78 -16.79 24.82 10.17
CA PHE A 78 -15.54 25.49 9.76
C PHE A 78 -14.33 24.57 9.54
N GLY A 79 -14.05 24.32 8.26
CA GLY A 79 -12.83 23.79 7.63
C GLY A 79 -11.72 23.39 8.59
N TYR A 80 -11.73 22.16 9.06
CA TYR A 80 -10.60 21.62 9.79
C TYR A 80 -9.49 21.33 8.77
N ALA A 81 -8.56 22.27 8.62
CA ALA A 81 -7.31 22.03 7.92
C ALA A 81 -6.55 20.87 8.62
N ASN A 82 -5.87 20.03 7.82
CA ASN A 82 -4.96 18.97 8.25
C ASN A 82 -5.57 17.60 8.63
N LEU A 83 -6.81 17.31 8.28
CA LEU A 83 -7.32 15.94 8.32
C LEU A 83 -6.62 15.12 7.22
N GLN A 84 -6.03 13.96 7.60
CA GLN A 84 -5.33 13.12 6.64
C GLN A 84 -6.30 12.10 6.04
N ILE A 85 -7.00 12.48 4.97
CA ILE A 85 -7.77 11.58 4.12
C ILE A 85 -7.01 11.42 2.80
N SER A 86 -6.63 10.20 2.45
CA SER A 86 -5.81 9.95 1.26
C SER A 86 -5.90 8.50 0.79
N THR A 87 -5.36 8.23 -0.39
CA THR A 87 -5.11 6.86 -0.82
C THR A 87 -3.91 6.26 -0.08
N PHE A 88 -3.82 4.91 -0.06
CA PHE A 88 -2.65 4.22 0.46
C PHE A 88 -1.35 4.70 -0.19
N HIS A 89 -1.38 4.92 -1.51
CA HIS A 89 -0.21 5.37 -2.25
C HIS A 89 0.19 6.81 -1.89
N ALA A 90 -0.77 7.72 -1.78
CA ALA A 90 -0.49 9.10 -1.38
C ALA A 90 0.05 9.19 0.06
N PHE A 91 -0.51 8.40 0.99
CA PHE A 91 0.02 8.27 2.34
C PHE A 91 1.45 7.73 2.37
N ALA A 92 1.73 6.69 1.58
CA ALA A 92 3.05 6.11 1.48
C ALA A 92 4.06 7.09 0.87
N GLU A 93 3.70 7.74 -0.23
CA GLU A 93 4.56 8.75 -0.86
C GLU A 93 4.91 9.88 0.11
N MET A 94 3.91 10.46 0.77
CA MET A 94 4.11 11.51 1.77
C MET A 94 5.09 11.05 2.87
N THR A 95 4.86 9.85 3.41
CA THR A 95 5.70 9.31 4.48
C THR A 95 7.13 9.02 4.02
N LEU A 96 7.29 8.49 2.80
CA LEU A 96 8.61 8.20 2.24
C LEU A 96 9.39 9.46 1.87
N ARG A 97 8.73 10.54 1.45
CA ARG A 97 9.40 11.84 1.25
C ARG A 97 9.90 12.45 2.55
N GLU A 98 9.23 12.18 3.66
CA GLU A 98 9.66 12.63 4.99
C GLU A 98 10.76 11.75 5.58
N TRP A 99 10.62 10.42 5.51
CA TRP A 99 11.45 9.47 6.23
C TRP A 99 12.28 8.51 5.35
N GLY A 100 12.07 8.49 4.03
CA GLY A 100 12.66 7.49 3.12
C GLY A 100 14.18 7.48 3.10
N VAL A 101 14.82 8.60 3.40
CA VAL A 101 16.28 8.70 3.52
C VAL A 101 16.83 7.72 4.57
N GLU A 102 16.06 7.39 5.61
CA GLU A 102 16.49 6.43 6.64
C GLU A 102 16.63 4.99 6.12
N ILE A 103 16.02 4.67 4.98
CA ILE A 103 16.17 3.38 4.29
C ILE A 103 16.98 3.46 3.00
N GLY A 104 17.61 4.63 2.74
CA GLY A 104 18.47 4.84 1.58
C GLY A 104 17.74 5.30 0.31
N LEU A 105 16.48 5.71 0.42
CA LEU A 105 15.73 6.28 -0.68
C LEU A 105 16.15 7.75 -0.90
N ALA A 106 16.33 8.16 -2.17
CA ALA A 106 16.59 9.55 -2.49
C ALA A 106 15.42 10.44 -2.02
N LYS A 107 15.71 11.61 -1.46
CA LYS A 107 14.67 12.52 -0.97
C LYS A 107 13.70 12.95 -2.07
N ASP A 108 14.25 13.22 -3.25
CA ASP A 108 13.52 13.70 -4.42
C ASP A 108 13.35 12.57 -5.46
N PHE A 109 13.06 11.35 -4.99
CA PHE A 109 12.83 10.23 -5.89
C PHE A 109 11.71 10.52 -6.90
N THR A 110 11.86 10.00 -8.11
CA THR A 110 10.84 10.11 -9.15
C THR A 110 9.85 8.97 -9.06
N LEU A 111 8.56 9.27 -8.92
CA LEU A 111 7.50 8.26 -9.01
C LEU A 111 7.14 8.03 -10.49
N LEU A 112 7.39 6.83 -10.98
CA LEU A 112 7.14 6.46 -12.37
C LEU A 112 5.73 5.95 -12.56
N ALA A 113 5.02 6.50 -13.55
CA ALA A 113 3.82 5.89 -14.07
C ALA A 113 4.15 4.60 -14.87
N GLU A 114 3.14 3.77 -15.13
CA GLU A 114 3.31 2.48 -15.83
C GLU A 114 4.07 2.61 -17.16
N LEU A 115 3.76 3.66 -17.93
CA LEU A 115 4.41 3.92 -19.21
C LEU A 115 5.89 4.29 -19.04
N ASP A 116 6.20 5.12 -18.04
CA ASP A 116 7.57 5.57 -17.79
C ASP A 116 8.43 4.41 -17.27
N ALA A 117 7.89 3.57 -16.38
CA ALA A 117 8.53 2.34 -15.92
C ALA A 117 8.80 1.38 -17.09
N TRP A 118 7.84 1.24 -18.02
CA TRP A 118 8.01 0.44 -19.23
C TRP A 118 9.09 1.01 -20.15
N LEU A 119 9.11 2.33 -20.38
CA LEU A 119 10.13 3.00 -21.20
C LEU A 119 11.53 2.85 -20.59
N LEU A 120 11.67 3.09 -19.30
CA LEU A 120 12.94 2.94 -18.58
C LEU A 120 13.43 1.50 -18.67
N THR A 121 12.56 0.53 -18.42
CA THR A 121 12.92 -0.90 -18.51
C THR A 121 13.33 -1.29 -19.92
N ARG A 122 12.63 -0.78 -20.94
CA ARG A 122 12.97 -1.02 -22.35
C ARG A 122 14.33 -0.43 -22.73
N GLN A 123 14.70 0.74 -22.23
CA GLN A 123 16.00 1.35 -22.47
C GLN A 123 17.14 0.49 -21.94
N HIS A 124 16.93 -0.23 -20.85
CA HIS A 124 17.92 -1.09 -20.20
C HIS A 124 17.66 -2.60 -20.45
N TRP A 125 16.91 -2.93 -21.52
CA TRP A 125 16.48 -4.31 -21.79
C TRP A 125 17.62 -5.31 -22.00
N ASP A 126 18.77 -4.84 -22.44
CA ASP A 126 20.01 -5.63 -22.62
C ASP A 126 20.58 -6.14 -21.30
N ARG A 127 20.29 -5.49 -20.17
CA ARG A 127 20.74 -5.89 -18.83
C ARG A 127 20.00 -7.13 -18.30
N PHE A 128 18.83 -7.43 -18.84
CA PHE A 128 18.01 -8.56 -18.40
C PHE A 128 18.55 -9.87 -18.99
N GLN A 129 19.03 -10.75 -18.12
CA GLN A 129 19.53 -12.09 -18.51
C GLN A 129 18.35 -13.05 -18.67
N LEU A 130 17.66 -12.93 -19.80
CA LEU A 130 16.46 -13.68 -20.13
C LEU A 130 16.71 -14.55 -21.38
N ASN A 131 16.28 -15.80 -21.31
CA ASN A 131 16.24 -16.72 -22.45
C ASN A 131 14.78 -17.05 -22.82
N TYR A 132 14.03 -17.57 -21.84
CA TYR A 132 12.62 -17.91 -22.06
C TYR A 132 11.76 -16.68 -22.30
N TYR A 133 11.95 -15.63 -21.51
CA TYR A 133 11.17 -14.39 -21.59
C TYR A 133 11.71 -13.35 -22.58
N LYS A 134 12.72 -13.71 -23.39
CA LYS A 134 13.30 -12.85 -24.45
C LYS A 134 13.36 -13.60 -25.81
N PRO A 135 12.20 -13.88 -26.44
CA PRO A 135 12.17 -14.61 -27.70
C PRO A 135 12.84 -13.81 -28.83
N MET A 136 13.60 -14.51 -29.70
CA MET A 136 14.39 -13.90 -30.78
C MET A 136 13.54 -13.06 -31.76
N GLY A 137 12.30 -13.47 -32.04
CA GLY A 137 11.43 -12.76 -32.99
C GLY A 137 10.79 -11.46 -32.44
N ASN A 138 10.61 -11.36 -31.11
CA ASN A 138 10.09 -10.18 -30.44
C ASN A 138 10.66 -10.10 -29.02
N PRO A 139 11.85 -9.52 -28.85
CA PRO A 139 12.57 -9.52 -27.57
C PRO A 139 11.81 -8.87 -26.40
N THR A 140 10.91 -7.92 -26.69
CA THR A 140 10.14 -7.20 -25.66
C THR A 140 8.71 -7.74 -25.45
N LYS A 141 8.39 -8.88 -26.07
CA LYS A 141 7.05 -9.50 -25.99
C LYS A 141 6.53 -9.64 -24.55
N TYR A 142 7.39 -10.03 -23.63
CA TYR A 142 7.03 -10.31 -22.25
C TYR A 142 7.29 -9.13 -21.30
N LEU A 143 7.82 -8.00 -21.77
CA LEU A 143 8.18 -6.87 -20.91
C LEU A 143 7.00 -6.39 -20.04
N ARG A 144 5.84 -6.14 -20.64
CA ARG A 144 4.64 -5.74 -19.87
C ARG A 144 4.21 -6.82 -18.87
N GLY A 145 4.28 -8.09 -19.24
CA GLY A 145 3.97 -9.20 -18.35
C GLY A 145 4.92 -9.30 -17.16
N LEU A 146 6.21 -9.03 -17.37
CA LEU A 146 7.21 -8.99 -16.30
C LEU A 146 6.93 -7.84 -15.32
N LEU A 147 6.67 -6.63 -15.81
CA LEU A 147 6.32 -5.50 -14.95
C LEU A 147 5.04 -5.76 -14.13
N SER A 148 4.00 -6.32 -14.76
CA SER A 148 2.79 -6.75 -14.07
C SER A 148 3.06 -7.83 -13.01
N HIS A 149 3.97 -8.76 -13.29
CA HIS A 149 4.37 -9.79 -12.33
C HIS A 149 5.11 -9.18 -11.12
N PHE A 150 6.02 -8.24 -11.34
CA PHE A 150 6.74 -7.54 -10.28
C PHE A 150 5.78 -6.69 -9.43
N SER A 151 4.83 -6.00 -10.06
CA SER A 151 3.77 -5.27 -9.35
C SER A 151 2.99 -6.18 -8.41
N ARG A 152 2.55 -7.36 -8.87
CA ARG A 152 1.86 -8.34 -8.02
C ARG A 152 2.74 -8.88 -6.89
N ALA A 153 4.03 -9.07 -7.13
CA ALA A 153 4.96 -9.47 -6.08
C ALA A 153 5.05 -8.38 -4.99
N LYS A 154 5.12 -7.11 -5.38
CA LYS A 154 5.11 -5.96 -4.48
C LYS A 154 3.80 -5.84 -3.69
N ASP A 155 2.65 -6.09 -4.33
CA ASP A 155 1.33 -6.16 -3.67
C ASP A 155 1.27 -7.26 -2.59
N ALA A 156 1.98 -8.36 -2.80
CA ALA A 156 2.16 -9.43 -1.83
C ALA A 156 3.27 -9.16 -0.80
N ALA A 157 3.85 -7.95 -0.78
CA ALA A 157 4.99 -7.56 0.03
C ALA A 157 6.24 -8.42 -0.19
N ILE A 158 6.42 -8.97 -1.39
CA ILE A 158 7.56 -9.80 -1.76
C ILE A 158 8.64 -8.93 -2.41
N THR A 159 9.77 -8.77 -1.74
CA THR A 159 10.96 -8.08 -2.26
C THR A 159 11.73 -8.97 -3.25
N PRO A 160 12.62 -8.39 -4.10
CA PRO A 160 13.52 -9.20 -4.95
C PRO A 160 14.33 -10.24 -4.17
N ALA A 161 14.84 -9.87 -2.99
CA ALA A 161 15.58 -10.79 -2.12
C ALA A 161 14.72 -11.97 -1.65
N MET A 162 13.49 -11.72 -1.19
CA MET A 162 12.55 -12.77 -0.78
C MET A 162 12.17 -13.67 -1.96
N TYR A 163 12.01 -13.10 -3.14
CA TYR A 163 11.72 -13.86 -4.36
C TYR A 163 12.87 -14.79 -4.71
N ARG A 164 14.12 -14.31 -4.65
CA ARG A 164 15.32 -15.11 -4.85
C ARG A 164 15.44 -16.23 -3.82
N ASP A 165 15.20 -15.94 -2.54
CA ASP A 165 15.27 -16.93 -1.47
C ASP A 165 14.23 -18.04 -1.69
N PHE A 166 13.02 -17.70 -2.11
CA PHE A 166 12.00 -18.67 -2.51
C PHE A 166 12.47 -19.57 -3.65
N VAL A 167 13.06 -19.01 -4.71
CA VAL A 167 13.57 -19.79 -5.86
C VAL A 167 14.72 -20.69 -5.43
N THR A 168 15.61 -20.19 -4.55
CA THR A 168 16.71 -20.98 -3.99
C THR A 168 16.19 -22.15 -3.16
N GLN A 169 15.13 -21.92 -2.35
CA GLN A 169 14.51 -23.00 -1.59
C GLN A 169 13.84 -24.02 -2.51
N LYS A 170 13.11 -23.56 -3.54
CA LYS A 170 12.50 -24.43 -4.55
C LYS A 170 13.55 -25.31 -5.25
N GLU A 171 14.75 -24.78 -5.53
CA GLU A 171 15.86 -25.56 -6.10
C GLU A 171 16.38 -26.63 -5.14
N ARG A 172 16.51 -26.32 -3.84
CA ARG A 172 16.94 -27.29 -2.81
C ARG A 172 15.93 -28.42 -2.60
N ASP A 173 14.64 -28.09 -2.73
CA ASP A 173 13.55 -29.04 -2.53
C ASP A 173 13.24 -29.87 -3.77
N MET A 174 14.00 -29.69 -4.87
CA MET A 174 13.86 -30.48 -6.09
C MET A 174 14.19 -31.95 -5.82
N PRO A 175 13.40 -32.89 -6.36
CA PRO A 175 13.70 -34.31 -6.24
C PRO A 175 15.03 -34.67 -6.92
N ALA A 176 15.66 -35.75 -6.50
CA ALA A 176 16.93 -36.20 -7.07
C ALA A 176 16.86 -36.50 -8.59
N ASN A 177 15.67 -36.84 -9.08
CA ASN A 177 15.41 -37.07 -10.52
C ASN A 177 14.17 -36.21 -10.93
N PRO A 178 14.36 -34.91 -11.15
CA PRO A 178 13.27 -34.01 -11.51
C PRO A 178 12.78 -34.29 -12.95
N THR A 179 11.52 -34.10 -13.18
CA THR A 179 10.91 -34.14 -14.52
C THR A 179 11.42 -32.95 -15.36
N ALA A 180 11.29 -33.06 -16.68
CA ALA A 180 11.61 -31.95 -17.58
C ALA A 180 10.75 -30.69 -17.29
N GLU A 181 9.50 -30.87 -16.89
CA GLU A 181 8.60 -29.78 -16.52
C GLU A 181 9.03 -29.07 -15.24
N GLU A 182 9.43 -29.81 -14.20
CA GLU A 182 9.97 -29.24 -12.95
C GLU A 182 11.28 -28.47 -13.20
N GLN A 183 12.14 -28.98 -14.07
CA GLN A 183 13.38 -28.30 -14.47
C GLN A 183 13.08 -26.99 -15.21
N ASP A 184 12.19 -27.03 -16.19
CA ASP A 184 11.76 -25.85 -16.96
C ASP A 184 11.11 -24.79 -16.06
N GLU A 185 10.30 -25.21 -15.09
CA GLU A 185 9.67 -24.31 -14.13
C GLU A 185 10.71 -23.63 -13.24
N LEU A 186 11.72 -24.37 -12.77
CA LEU A 186 12.82 -23.79 -11.98
C LEU A 186 13.64 -22.79 -12.80
N VAL A 187 13.97 -23.11 -14.06
CA VAL A 187 14.68 -22.20 -14.97
C VAL A 187 13.90 -20.89 -15.14
N ARG A 188 12.60 -20.99 -15.42
CA ARG A 188 11.73 -19.82 -15.55
C ARG A 188 11.66 -19.00 -14.26
N ALA A 189 11.57 -19.66 -13.10
CA ALA A 189 11.55 -18.98 -11.81
C ALA A 189 12.88 -18.24 -11.53
N LYS A 190 14.02 -18.81 -11.89
CA LYS A 190 15.35 -18.16 -11.80
C LYS A 190 15.43 -16.92 -12.70
N GLU A 191 14.96 -17.01 -13.94
CA GLU A 191 14.91 -15.85 -14.84
C GLU A 191 14.06 -14.73 -14.27
N LEU A 192 12.87 -15.04 -13.70
CA LEU A 192 11.99 -14.05 -13.09
C LEU A 192 12.64 -13.39 -11.86
N ALA A 193 13.32 -14.17 -10.99
CA ALA A 193 14.03 -13.64 -9.84
C ALA A 193 15.14 -12.66 -10.26
N GLY A 194 15.99 -13.05 -11.19
CA GLY A 194 17.06 -12.20 -11.72
C GLY A 194 16.53 -10.96 -12.45
N ALA A 195 15.43 -11.11 -13.18
CA ALA A 195 14.77 -9.98 -13.85
C ALA A 195 14.18 -8.99 -12.83
N TYR A 196 13.60 -9.45 -11.73
CA TYR A 196 13.07 -8.59 -10.69
C TYR A 196 14.20 -7.81 -9.98
N GLU A 197 15.31 -8.47 -9.67
CA GLU A 197 16.52 -7.81 -9.12
C GLU A 197 17.06 -6.74 -10.10
N THR A 198 17.16 -7.07 -11.39
CA THR A 198 17.63 -6.15 -12.42
C THR A 198 16.71 -4.95 -12.55
N TYR A 199 15.39 -5.17 -12.55
CA TYR A 199 14.40 -4.09 -12.58
C TYR A 199 14.56 -3.15 -11.39
N GLN A 200 14.65 -3.70 -10.18
CA GLN A 200 14.79 -2.91 -8.98
C GLN A 200 16.12 -2.13 -8.94
N ALA A 201 17.20 -2.71 -9.41
CA ALA A 201 18.50 -2.02 -9.55
C ALA A 201 18.40 -0.84 -10.53
N ILE A 202 17.72 -1.01 -11.67
CA ILE A 202 17.49 0.06 -12.64
C ILE A 202 16.71 1.21 -12.02
N LEU A 203 15.64 0.92 -11.27
CA LEU A 203 14.88 1.96 -10.57
C LEU A 203 15.76 2.73 -9.58
N GLN A 204 16.53 2.02 -8.75
CA GLN A 204 17.41 2.62 -7.74
C GLN A 204 18.51 3.49 -8.37
N GLU A 205 19.16 3.03 -9.45
CA GLU A 205 20.20 3.78 -10.17
C GLU A 205 19.67 5.09 -10.80
N ASN A 206 18.37 5.18 -11.02
CA ASN A 206 17.69 6.37 -11.57
C ASN A 206 16.95 7.17 -10.50
N ASP A 207 17.18 6.92 -9.21
CA ASP A 207 16.46 7.54 -8.10
C ASP A 207 14.94 7.50 -8.33
N ALA A 208 14.44 6.37 -8.82
CA ALA A 208 13.06 6.17 -9.22
C ALA A 208 12.38 5.06 -8.42
N CYS A 209 11.06 5.18 -8.28
CA CYS A 209 10.16 4.18 -7.70
C CYS A 209 8.96 3.99 -8.62
N ASP A 210 8.39 2.81 -8.68
CA ASP A 210 7.05 2.61 -9.19
C ASP A 210 6.00 2.62 -8.05
N PHE A 211 4.72 2.55 -8.39
CA PHE A 211 3.65 2.58 -7.38
C PHE A 211 3.72 1.41 -6.38
N GLY A 212 4.14 0.22 -6.83
CA GLY A 212 4.31 -0.93 -5.95
C GLY A 212 5.45 -0.74 -4.94
N ASP A 213 6.52 -0.02 -5.35
CA ASP A 213 7.63 0.30 -4.46
C ASP A 213 7.22 1.14 -3.27
N LEU A 214 6.25 2.06 -3.44
CA LEU A 214 5.76 2.87 -2.33
C LEU A 214 5.27 2.01 -1.16
N MET A 215 4.53 0.93 -1.47
CA MET A 215 4.05 0.01 -0.44
C MET A 215 5.18 -0.79 0.20
N VAL A 216 6.07 -1.34 -0.61
CA VAL A 216 7.20 -2.16 -0.13
C VAL A 216 8.17 -1.33 0.71
N TYR A 217 8.54 -0.13 0.25
CA TYR A 217 9.45 0.76 0.97
C TYR A 217 8.83 1.33 2.25
N LEU A 218 7.53 1.69 2.22
CA LEU A 218 6.85 2.10 3.45
C LEU A 218 6.86 0.95 4.47
N LEU A 219 6.55 -0.26 4.04
CA LEU A 219 6.57 -1.43 4.92
C LEU A 219 7.98 -1.71 5.47
N GLU A 220 9.01 -1.57 4.64
CA GLU A 220 10.42 -1.67 5.06
C GLU A 220 10.78 -0.59 6.09
N LEU A 221 10.42 0.67 5.83
CA LEU A 221 10.62 1.79 6.73
C LEU A 221 9.99 1.52 8.10
N LEU A 222 8.71 1.15 8.12
CA LEU A 222 7.97 0.89 9.35
C LEU A 222 8.56 -0.29 10.16
N ARG A 223 9.05 -1.33 9.48
CA ARG A 223 9.66 -2.50 10.13
C ARG A 223 11.07 -2.25 10.65
N ARG A 224 11.87 -1.47 9.92
CA ARG A 224 13.31 -1.31 10.20
C ARG A 224 13.66 -0.04 10.95
N ARG A 225 12.75 0.96 11.03
CA ARG A 225 12.99 2.27 11.65
C ARG A 225 11.96 2.56 12.74
N PRO A 226 12.20 2.09 13.98
CA PRO A 226 11.26 2.31 15.09
C PRO A 226 10.95 3.78 15.34
N ARG A 227 11.91 4.69 15.06
CA ARG A 227 11.71 6.13 15.22
C ARG A 227 10.62 6.64 14.27
N ALA A 228 10.69 6.30 13.00
CA ALA A 228 9.67 6.68 12.01
C ALA A 228 8.31 6.07 12.36
N LEU A 229 8.28 4.77 12.70
CA LEU A 229 7.05 4.10 13.12
C LEU A 229 6.40 4.77 14.34
N ASN A 230 7.18 5.09 15.35
CA ASN A 230 6.65 5.73 16.57
C ASN A 230 6.12 7.14 16.27
N ALA A 231 6.83 7.94 15.47
CA ALA A 231 6.35 9.26 15.05
C ALA A 231 5.00 9.19 14.32
N ILE A 232 4.82 8.21 13.43
CA ILE A 232 3.56 7.98 12.71
C ILE A 232 2.45 7.56 13.68
N ARG A 233 2.73 6.67 14.64
CA ARG A 233 1.78 6.20 15.66
C ARG A 233 1.39 7.30 16.67
N GLU A 234 2.30 8.19 17.00
CA GLU A 234 2.02 9.35 17.83
C GLU A 234 1.14 10.36 17.10
N ARG A 235 1.40 10.57 15.80
CA ARG A 235 0.59 11.43 14.96
C ARG A 235 -0.80 10.85 14.75
N PHE A 236 -0.92 9.59 14.33
CA PHE A 236 -2.19 8.97 13.97
C PHE A 236 -2.68 8.01 15.05
N THR A 237 -3.54 8.50 15.92
CA THR A 237 -4.11 7.71 17.03
C THR A 237 -5.37 6.96 16.65
N TYR A 238 -6.03 7.36 15.57
CA TYR A 238 -7.17 6.68 14.95
C TYR A 238 -6.87 6.41 13.47
N VAL A 239 -7.08 5.18 13.05
CA VAL A 239 -6.90 4.74 11.66
C VAL A 239 -8.23 4.20 11.15
N LEU A 240 -8.73 4.74 10.04
CA LEU A 240 -9.95 4.28 9.40
C LEU A 240 -9.62 3.85 7.97
N VAL A 241 -10.17 2.73 7.53
CA VAL A 241 -9.94 2.22 6.17
C VAL A 241 -11.29 1.92 5.54
N ASP A 242 -11.62 2.63 4.47
CA ASP A 242 -12.81 2.33 3.66
C ASP A 242 -12.50 1.22 2.65
N GLU A 243 -13.49 0.40 2.32
CA GLU A 243 -13.41 -0.74 1.40
C GLU A 243 -12.23 -1.72 1.74
N PHE A 244 -12.04 -1.99 3.03
CA PHE A 244 -10.93 -2.82 3.54
C PHE A 244 -10.81 -4.19 2.85
N GLN A 245 -11.89 -4.76 2.33
CA GLN A 245 -11.90 -6.03 1.59
C GLN A 245 -11.04 -6.00 0.31
N ASP A 246 -10.74 -4.81 -0.22
CA ASP A 246 -9.93 -4.62 -1.43
C ASP A 246 -8.43 -4.46 -1.13
N THR A 247 -8.03 -4.48 0.17
CA THR A 247 -6.63 -4.32 0.57
C THR A 247 -5.78 -5.52 0.14
N ASN A 248 -4.60 -5.21 -0.41
CA ASN A 248 -3.57 -6.22 -0.66
C ASN A 248 -2.74 -6.51 0.61
N GLN A 249 -1.86 -7.51 0.54
CA GLN A 249 -1.07 -7.94 1.69
C GLN A 249 -0.15 -6.83 2.23
N ALA A 250 0.48 -6.04 1.35
CA ALA A 250 1.36 -4.96 1.78
C ALA A 250 0.58 -3.86 2.53
N GLN A 251 -0.57 -3.46 2.02
CA GLN A 251 -1.46 -2.48 2.65
C GLN A 251 -1.99 -2.98 4.00
N TYR A 252 -2.41 -4.24 4.08
CA TYR A 252 -2.83 -4.86 5.33
C TYR A 252 -1.74 -4.79 6.42
N GLU A 253 -0.51 -5.16 6.08
CA GLU A 253 0.62 -5.12 7.02
C GLU A 253 0.95 -3.68 7.46
N ILE A 254 0.84 -2.70 6.56
CA ILE A 254 1.03 -1.27 6.88
C ILE A 254 -0.01 -0.82 7.91
N VAL A 255 -1.31 -1.08 7.65
CA VAL A 255 -2.40 -0.72 8.56
C VAL A 255 -2.19 -1.32 9.94
N LYS A 256 -1.85 -2.61 10.00
CA LYS A 256 -1.59 -3.33 11.24
C LYS A 256 -0.42 -2.73 12.04
N LEU A 257 0.66 -2.32 11.35
CA LEU A 257 1.80 -1.68 12.00
C LEU A 257 1.44 -0.28 12.53
N VAL A 258 0.74 0.51 11.74
CA VAL A 258 0.40 1.89 12.10
C VAL A 258 -0.62 1.92 13.23
N ALA A 259 -1.66 1.09 13.20
CA ALA A 259 -2.71 1.07 14.21
C ALA A 259 -2.24 0.58 15.60
N ALA A 260 -1.20 -0.28 15.64
CA ALA A 260 -0.66 -0.79 16.92
C ALA A 260 0.09 0.31 17.70
N PRO A 261 0.17 0.24 19.03
CA PRO A 261 -0.43 -0.77 19.91
C PRO A 261 -1.88 -0.45 20.31
N LYS A 262 -2.37 0.79 20.08
CA LYS A 262 -3.71 1.22 20.53
C LYS A 262 -4.83 0.46 19.81
N ASN A 263 -4.60 0.09 18.54
CA ASN A 263 -5.57 -0.57 17.68
C ASN A 263 -6.92 0.16 17.57
N ASN A 264 -6.92 1.48 17.61
CA ASN A 264 -8.09 2.30 17.28
C ASN A 264 -8.29 2.25 15.75
N LEU A 265 -8.57 1.06 15.26
CA LEU A 265 -8.71 0.74 13.84
C LEU A 265 -10.18 0.52 13.51
N THR A 266 -10.69 1.26 12.52
CA THR A 266 -12.01 1.06 11.92
C THR A 266 -11.85 0.53 10.51
N ILE A 267 -12.50 -0.61 10.20
CA ILE A 267 -12.50 -1.23 8.87
C ILE A 267 -13.90 -1.59 8.43
#